data_8337ed3512ab15f7529de820205c47ed
#
_entry.id   8337ed3512ab15f7529de820205c47ed
#
_cell.length_a   1.000
_cell.length_b   1.000
_cell.length_c   1.000
_cell.angle_alpha   90.00
_cell.angle_beta   90.00
_cell.angle_gamma   90.00
#
_symmetry.space_group_name_H-M   'P 1'
#
loop_
_entity.id
_entity.type
_entity.pdbx_description
1 polymer ?
#
loop_
_entity_poly.entity_id
_entity_poly.type
_entity_poly.pdbx_seq_one_letter_code
_entity_poly.pdbx_strand_id
1 'polypeptide(L)'
;MYKRQTESKVVAFDLAGAETGWPPSLHADALAIARQRHINVTIHASEPPDLELISDALAHGAHRVGHGVRLDRDTQLDNGELVLGPLASFIRDRQIHLEMAPTCNTQIGAVNSVAEHPVIPFMRAGFNVGVNTDNRLMSDVSPSSELVALHDAHQLSWSDIERLVTNAISSGFAPLTERQHIIDNIVAPAYSSLTNG
;
A
#
# COMPACT_ATOMS: atom_id res chain seq x y z
N MET A 1 -10.26 12.81 19.12
CA MET A 1 -10.12 11.59 18.28
C MET A 1 -11.35 10.69 18.35
N TYR A 2 -11.87 10.37 19.52
CA TYR A 2 -13.05 9.52 19.71
C TYR A 2 -14.34 9.98 19.03
N LYS A 3 -14.60 11.29 19.00
CA LYS A 3 -15.81 11.84 18.36
C LYS A 3 -15.83 11.65 16.84
N ARG A 4 -14.67 11.62 16.19
CA ARG A 4 -14.61 11.49 14.73
C ARG A 4 -14.93 10.07 14.24
N GLN A 5 -14.67 9.04 15.04
CA GLN A 5 -14.95 7.65 14.68
C GLN A 5 -16.41 7.26 14.83
N THR A 6 -17.20 8.05 15.57
CA THR A 6 -18.65 7.91 15.59
C THR A 6 -19.33 8.70 14.46
N GLU A 7 -18.58 9.53 13.75
CA GLU A 7 -19.07 10.18 12.53
C GLU A 7 -18.95 9.21 11.36
N SER A 8 -19.97 9.14 10.53
CA SER A 8 -20.15 8.16 9.45
C SER A 8 -19.06 8.17 8.35
N LYS A 9 -18.06 9.05 8.44
CA LYS A 9 -17.02 9.23 7.42
C LYS A 9 -15.60 8.90 7.89
N VAL A 10 -15.37 8.64 9.18
CA VAL A 10 -14.05 8.26 9.71
C VAL A 10 -14.02 6.75 9.85
N VAL A 11 -13.20 6.09 9.04
CA VAL A 11 -13.17 4.63 8.91
C VAL A 11 -11.92 3.99 9.52
N ALA A 12 -10.87 4.77 9.79
CA ALA A 12 -9.60 4.27 10.30
C ALA A 12 -8.78 5.34 11.02
N PHE A 13 -7.73 4.88 11.69
CA PHE A 13 -6.64 5.68 12.22
C PHE A 13 -5.39 5.44 11.36
N ASP A 14 -4.65 6.51 11.06
CA ASP A 14 -3.37 6.44 10.37
C ASP A 14 -2.26 6.98 11.29
N LEU A 15 -1.18 6.21 11.44
CA LEU A 15 0.04 6.63 12.11
C LEU A 15 1.08 6.99 11.05
N ALA A 16 1.33 8.28 10.91
CA ALA A 16 2.27 8.83 9.94
C ALA A 16 3.17 9.88 10.58
N GLY A 17 4.33 10.12 10.00
CA GLY A 17 5.30 11.12 10.45
C GLY A 17 6.73 10.63 10.33
N ALA A 18 7.65 11.22 11.09
CA ALA A 18 9.04 10.76 11.13
C ALA A 18 9.11 9.33 11.68
N GLU A 19 9.67 8.41 10.90
CA GLU A 19 9.81 7.00 11.29
C GLU A 19 11.13 6.74 12.02
N THR A 20 12.23 7.33 11.54
CA THR A 20 13.57 7.13 12.14
C THR A 20 13.60 7.65 13.57
N GLY A 21 13.82 6.74 14.52
CA GLY A 21 13.80 7.05 15.95
C GLY A 21 12.39 7.12 16.58
N TRP A 22 11.34 6.90 15.77
CA TRP A 22 9.94 6.94 16.21
C TRP A 22 9.16 5.70 15.75
N PRO A 23 9.64 4.48 16.12
CA PRO A 23 8.97 3.26 15.70
C PRO A 23 7.53 3.17 16.26
N PRO A 24 6.63 2.45 15.59
CA PRO A 24 5.25 2.23 16.04
C PRO A 24 5.12 1.76 17.49
N SER A 25 6.09 0.99 17.99
CA SER A 25 6.16 0.50 19.37
C SER A 25 6.17 1.60 20.44
N LEU A 26 6.63 2.81 20.12
CA LEU A 26 6.53 3.95 21.02
C LEU A 26 5.07 4.37 21.31
N HIS A 27 4.14 3.96 20.46
CA HIS A 27 2.72 4.24 20.57
C HIS A 27 1.90 2.98 20.93
N ALA A 28 2.56 1.94 21.47
CA ALA A 28 1.98 0.62 21.75
C ALA A 28 0.66 0.68 22.52
N ASP A 29 0.58 1.52 23.56
CA ASP A 29 -0.64 1.66 24.38
C ASP A 29 -1.81 2.24 23.59
N ALA A 30 -1.56 3.25 22.76
CA ALA A 30 -2.59 3.85 21.90
C ALA A 30 -3.06 2.88 20.82
N LEU A 31 -2.12 2.15 20.21
CA LEU A 31 -2.42 1.12 19.21
C LEU A 31 -3.15 -0.09 19.83
N ALA A 32 -2.83 -0.45 21.08
CA ALA A 32 -3.57 -1.47 21.83
C ALA A 32 -5.04 -1.08 22.04
N ILE A 33 -5.32 0.20 22.34
CA ILE A 33 -6.70 0.70 22.47
C ILE A 33 -7.43 0.61 21.12
N ALA A 34 -6.78 0.98 20.00
CA ALA A 34 -7.36 0.86 18.67
C ALA A 34 -7.73 -0.59 18.37
N ARG A 35 -6.81 -1.52 18.63
CA ARG A 35 -7.00 -2.96 18.43
C ARG A 35 -8.13 -3.55 19.28
N GLN A 36 -8.18 -3.21 20.59
CA GLN A 36 -9.25 -3.65 21.50
C GLN A 36 -10.64 -3.15 21.09
N ARG A 37 -10.70 -2.06 20.33
CA ARG A 37 -11.95 -1.45 19.87
C ARG A 37 -12.25 -1.73 18.41
N HIS A 38 -11.51 -2.64 17.79
CA HIS A 38 -11.67 -3.02 16.39
C HIS A 38 -11.61 -1.82 15.42
N ILE A 39 -10.79 -0.82 15.76
CA ILE A 39 -10.53 0.32 14.90
C ILE A 39 -9.52 -0.10 13.85
N ASN A 40 -9.83 0.13 12.58
CA ASN A 40 -8.88 -0.09 11.51
C ASN A 40 -7.68 0.84 11.66
N VAL A 41 -6.50 0.31 11.38
CA VAL A 41 -5.23 1.05 11.49
C VAL A 41 -4.41 0.83 10.24
N THR A 42 -3.89 1.91 9.66
CA THR A 42 -2.74 1.87 8.75
C THR A 42 -1.55 2.52 9.45
N ILE A 43 -0.36 2.06 9.17
CA ILE A 43 0.88 2.57 9.78
C ILE A 43 1.91 2.76 8.67
N HIS A 44 2.47 3.95 8.57
CA HIS A 44 3.63 4.20 7.71
C HIS A 44 4.83 3.43 8.25
N ALA A 45 5.47 2.63 7.40
CA ALA A 45 6.63 1.84 7.78
C ALA A 45 7.57 1.59 6.61
N SER A 46 8.86 1.75 6.88
CA SER A 46 9.97 1.52 5.94
C SER A 46 9.94 2.40 4.70
N GLU A 47 9.58 3.64 4.86
CA GLU A 47 9.92 4.72 3.93
C GLU A 47 11.43 5.07 4.07
N PRO A 48 11.99 5.29 5.30
CA PRO A 48 13.42 5.26 5.53
C PRO A 48 13.99 3.84 5.41
N PRO A 49 15.34 3.68 5.37
CA PRO A 49 15.99 2.40 5.07
C PRO A 49 15.90 1.31 6.15
N ASP A 50 14.92 1.34 7.02
CA ASP A 50 14.75 0.44 8.16
C ASP A 50 13.61 -0.58 7.90
N LEU A 51 13.99 -1.80 7.54
CA LEU A 51 13.05 -2.88 7.27
C LEU A 51 12.26 -3.33 8.51
N GLU A 52 12.87 -3.21 9.71
CA GLU A 52 12.27 -3.67 10.97
C GLU A 52 10.99 -2.89 11.32
N LEU A 53 10.83 -1.67 10.82
CA LEU A 53 9.63 -0.86 11.03
C LEU A 53 8.36 -1.53 10.48
N ILE A 54 8.45 -2.30 9.41
CA ILE A 54 7.31 -3.08 8.91
C ILE A 54 6.90 -4.15 9.92
N SER A 55 7.87 -4.90 10.46
CA SER A 55 7.60 -5.90 11.48
C SER A 55 7.00 -5.28 12.74
N ASP A 56 7.52 -4.12 13.15
CA ASP A 56 7.02 -3.39 14.32
C ASP A 56 5.58 -2.88 14.09
N ALA A 57 5.28 -2.33 12.92
CA ALA A 57 3.93 -1.91 12.56
C ALA A 57 2.93 -3.07 12.61
N LEU A 58 3.30 -4.23 12.04
CA LEU A 58 2.46 -5.42 12.05
C LEU A 58 2.25 -5.98 13.46
N ALA A 59 3.30 -6.02 14.29
CA ALA A 59 3.22 -6.44 15.69
C ALA A 59 2.27 -5.55 16.51
N HIS A 60 2.15 -4.28 16.14
CA HIS A 60 1.29 -3.31 16.80
C HIS A 60 -0.09 -3.13 16.14
N GLY A 61 -0.45 -4.00 15.20
CA GLY A 61 -1.81 -4.16 14.69
C GLY A 61 -2.14 -3.34 13.46
N ALA A 62 -1.14 -3.02 12.64
CA ALA A 62 -1.38 -2.47 11.32
C ALA A 62 -2.19 -3.46 10.46
N HIS A 63 -3.30 -3.00 9.91
CA HIS A 63 -4.09 -3.75 8.94
C HIS A 63 -3.55 -3.55 7.52
N ARG A 64 -2.94 -2.39 7.27
CA ARG A 64 -2.25 -2.02 6.05
C ARG A 64 -0.95 -1.33 6.42
N VAL A 65 0.02 -1.35 5.52
CA VAL A 65 1.32 -0.71 5.70
C VAL A 65 1.43 0.44 4.71
N GLY A 66 1.60 1.66 5.22
CA GLY A 66 1.94 2.82 4.41
C GLY A 66 3.36 2.65 3.86
N HIS A 67 3.55 2.91 2.59
CA HIS A 67 4.76 2.68 1.81
C HIS A 67 5.20 1.21 1.79
N GLY A 68 5.91 0.73 2.80
CA GLY A 68 6.49 -0.62 2.80
C GLY A 68 7.53 -0.82 1.69
N VAL A 69 8.06 0.26 1.12
CA VAL A 69 8.92 0.24 -0.07
C VAL A 69 10.20 -0.54 0.15
N ARG A 70 10.75 -0.51 1.39
CA ARG A 70 11.99 -1.22 1.74
C ARG A 70 11.78 -2.72 2.00
N LEU A 71 10.58 -3.24 1.81
CA LEU A 71 10.37 -4.69 1.81
C LEU A 71 11.16 -5.36 0.68
N ASP A 72 11.58 -4.61 -0.34
CA ASP A 72 12.51 -5.05 -1.37
C ASP A 72 13.82 -5.64 -0.80
N ARG A 73 14.26 -5.19 0.38
CA ARG A 73 15.45 -5.69 1.07
C ARG A 73 15.31 -7.09 1.66
N ASP A 74 14.09 -7.56 1.84
CA ASP A 74 13.77 -8.94 2.21
C ASP A 74 13.41 -9.78 0.97
N THR A 75 13.89 -9.36 -0.20
CA THR A 75 13.71 -10.08 -1.47
C THR A 75 14.99 -10.12 -2.26
N GLN A 76 15.11 -11.10 -3.14
CA GLN A 76 16.23 -11.23 -4.07
C GLN A 76 15.70 -11.61 -5.44
N LEU A 77 16.32 -11.08 -6.49
CA LEU A 77 16.02 -11.50 -7.86
C LEU A 77 16.93 -12.69 -8.23
N ASP A 78 16.36 -13.85 -8.46
CA ASP A 78 17.08 -15.04 -8.91
C ASP A 78 16.45 -15.55 -10.20
N ASN A 79 17.25 -15.62 -11.27
CA ASN A 79 16.82 -16.07 -12.62
C ASN A 79 15.55 -15.38 -13.15
N GLY A 80 15.30 -14.12 -12.76
CA GLY A 80 14.13 -13.34 -13.16
C GLY A 80 12.91 -13.54 -12.27
N GLU A 81 12.98 -14.40 -11.25
CA GLU A 81 11.95 -14.60 -10.25
C GLU A 81 12.31 -13.89 -8.94
N LEU A 82 11.29 -13.38 -8.26
CA LEU A 82 11.45 -12.73 -6.95
C LEU A 82 11.43 -13.79 -5.84
N VAL A 83 12.60 -14.06 -5.27
CA VAL A 83 12.76 -14.93 -4.10
C VAL A 83 12.49 -14.11 -2.84
N LEU A 84 11.57 -14.58 -2.00
CA LEU A 84 11.09 -13.86 -0.84
C LEU A 84 11.75 -14.35 0.44
N GLY A 85 12.19 -13.39 1.26
CA GLY A 85 12.56 -13.65 2.64
C GLY A 85 11.35 -13.88 3.55
N PRO A 86 11.58 -14.10 4.85
CA PRO A 86 10.51 -14.46 5.80
C PRO A 86 9.43 -13.40 5.95
N LEU A 87 9.80 -12.12 6.02
CA LEU A 87 8.84 -11.02 6.18
C LEU A 87 8.03 -10.79 4.90
N ALA A 88 8.70 -10.78 3.75
CA ALA A 88 8.04 -10.65 2.46
C ALA A 88 7.06 -11.80 2.20
N SER A 89 7.46 -13.05 2.50
CA SER A 89 6.58 -14.21 2.43
C SER A 89 5.36 -14.07 3.34
N PHE A 90 5.55 -13.64 4.59
CA PHE A 90 4.47 -13.42 5.53
C PHE A 90 3.47 -12.40 5.03
N ILE A 91 3.95 -11.24 4.51
CA ILE A 91 3.11 -10.17 4.01
C ILE A 91 2.32 -10.63 2.78
N ARG A 92 2.97 -11.30 1.81
CA ARG A 92 2.31 -11.83 0.61
C ARG A 92 1.26 -12.87 0.98
N ASP A 93 1.61 -13.87 1.78
CA ASP A 93 0.72 -14.99 2.10
C ASP A 93 -0.50 -14.57 2.92
N ARG A 94 -0.37 -13.50 3.70
CA ARG A 94 -1.46 -12.88 4.46
C ARG A 94 -2.20 -11.80 3.69
N GLN A 95 -1.76 -11.48 2.46
CA GLN A 95 -2.33 -10.43 1.63
C GLN A 95 -2.41 -9.07 2.36
N ILE A 96 -1.41 -8.78 3.20
CA ILE A 96 -1.31 -7.48 3.86
C ILE A 96 -1.07 -6.42 2.80
N HIS A 97 -1.92 -5.40 2.78
CA HIS A 97 -1.87 -4.37 1.75
C HIS A 97 -0.72 -3.39 1.99
N LEU A 98 0.06 -3.14 0.94
CA LEU A 98 1.10 -2.13 0.91
C LEU A 98 0.63 -0.91 0.10
N GLU A 99 0.63 0.26 0.73
CA GLU A 99 0.17 1.53 0.16
C GLU A 99 1.35 2.27 -0.48
N MET A 100 1.79 1.81 -1.65
CA MET A 100 3.00 2.32 -2.29
C MET A 100 2.75 3.63 -3.03
N ALA A 101 3.70 4.57 -2.96
CA ALA A 101 3.61 5.91 -3.55
C ALA A 101 4.84 6.18 -4.45
N PRO A 102 4.83 5.73 -5.72
CA PRO A 102 6.02 5.69 -6.57
C PRO A 102 6.72 7.04 -6.76
N THR A 103 5.98 8.09 -7.06
CA THR A 103 6.57 9.44 -7.23
C THR A 103 7.12 9.97 -5.92
N CYS A 104 6.36 9.89 -4.83
CA CYS A 104 6.83 10.31 -3.50
C CYS A 104 8.10 9.55 -3.11
N ASN A 105 8.09 8.23 -3.22
CA ASN A 105 9.23 7.39 -2.86
C ASN A 105 10.49 7.67 -3.71
N THR A 106 10.31 8.12 -4.96
CA THR A 106 11.41 8.62 -5.79
C THR A 106 11.92 9.97 -5.30
N GLN A 107 11.02 10.91 -5.00
CA GLN A 107 11.38 12.27 -4.57
C GLN A 107 12.15 12.29 -3.25
N ILE A 108 11.82 11.41 -2.32
CA ILE A 108 12.52 11.28 -1.03
C ILE A 108 13.78 10.40 -1.12
N GLY A 109 14.11 9.84 -2.29
CA GLY A 109 15.27 8.99 -2.49
C GLY A 109 15.14 7.58 -1.90
N ALA A 110 13.91 7.11 -1.68
CA ALA A 110 13.68 5.71 -1.30
C ALA A 110 14.02 4.76 -2.45
N VAL A 111 13.73 5.17 -3.68
CA VAL A 111 14.15 4.52 -4.93
C VAL A 111 14.74 5.57 -5.87
N ASN A 112 15.53 5.15 -6.87
CA ASN A 112 16.16 6.11 -7.78
C ASN A 112 15.19 6.61 -8.87
N SER A 113 14.22 5.79 -9.25
CA SER A 113 13.22 6.11 -10.29
C SER A 113 11.95 5.29 -10.11
N VAL A 114 10.87 5.71 -10.77
CA VAL A 114 9.61 4.95 -10.84
C VAL A 114 9.84 3.57 -11.48
N ALA A 115 10.77 3.46 -12.43
CA ALA A 115 11.10 2.19 -13.08
C ALA A 115 11.77 1.18 -12.13
N GLU A 116 12.48 1.66 -11.09
CA GLU A 116 13.11 0.81 -10.07
C GLU A 116 12.20 0.55 -8.86
N HIS A 117 11.00 1.14 -8.85
CA HIS A 117 10.09 1.00 -7.73
C HIS A 117 9.55 -0.44 -7.60
N PRO A 118 9.53 -1.05 -6.40
CA PRO A 118 9.17 -2.47 -6.22
C PRO A 118 7.68 -2.78 -6.43
N VAL A 119 6.80 -1.79 -6.58
CA VAL A 119 5.35 -2.02 -6.69
C VAL A 119 4.96 -3.01 -7.79
N ILE A 120 5.55 -2.90 -8.98
CA ILE A 120 5.22 -3.80 -10.09
C ILE A 120 5.84 -5.20 -9.92
N PRO A 121 7.13 -5.36 -9.57
CA PRO A 121 7.66 -6.66 -9.15
C PRO A 121 6.83 -7.34 -8.07
N PHE A 122 6.41 -6.62 -7.03
CA PHE A 122 5.57 -7.17 -5.97
C PHE A 122 4.19 -7.57 -6.47
N MET A 123 3.52 -6.73 -7.26
CA MET A 123 2.24 -7.08 -7.86
C MET A 123 2.34 -8.39 -8.65
N ARG A 124 3.38 -8.53 -9.48
CA ARG A 124 3.61 -9.73 -10.29
C ARG A 124 3.93 -10.95 -9.44
N ALA A 125 4.62 -10.78 -8.31
CA ALA A 125 4.90 -11.83 -7.34
C ALA A 125 3.70 -12.20 -6.43
N GLY A 126 2.54 -11.58 -6.64
CA GLY A 126 1.30 -11.92 -5.94
C GLY A 126 1.05 -11.14 -4.64
N PHE A 127 1.78 -10.07 -4.38
CA PHE A 127 1.48 -9.20 -3.26
C PHE A 127 0.22 -8.38 -3.48
N ASN A 128 -0.45 -8.05 -2.39
CA ASN A 128 -1.54 -7.09 -2.35
C ASN A 128 -0.96 -5.67 -2.25
N VAL A 129 -0.70 -5.06 -3.38
CA VAL A 129 -0.15 -3.70 -3.47
C VAL A 129 -1.16 -2.77 -4.14
N GLY A 130 -1.20 -1.52 -3.69
CA GLY A 130 -1.94 -0.42 -4.31
C GLY A 130 -1.02 0.74 -4.64
N VAL A 131 -1.49 1.60 -5.53
CA VAL A 131 -0.79 2.82 -5.94
C VAL A 131 -1.47 4.02 -5.31
N ASN A 132 -0.70 4.81 -4.59
CA ASN A 132 -1.15 5.97 -3.83
C ASN A 132 -0.34 7.19 -4.23
N THR A 133 -0.89 8.37 -3.98
CA THR A 133 -0.25 9.64 -4.32
C THR A 133 0.61 10.18 -3.18
N ASP A 134 0.35 9.70 -1.95
CA ASP A 134 0.81 10.34 -0.74
C ASP A 134 0.47 11.84 -0.75
N ASN A 135 1.42 12.74 -0.65
CA ASN A 135 1.20 14.17 -0.60
C ASN A 135 0.97 14.79 -1.99
N ARG A 136 -0.26 14.73 -2.49
CA ARG A 136 -0.65 15.20 -3.83
C ARG A 136 -0.22 16.61 -4.15
N LEU A 137 -0.35 17.52 -3.17
CA LEU A 137 -0.05 18.92 -3.36
C LEU A 137 1.45 19.17 -3.55
N MET A 138 2.28 18.53 -2.73
CA MET A 138 3.74 18.74 -2.76
C MET A 138 4.40 17.99 -3.91
N SER A 139 3.88 16.83 -4.25
CA SER A 139 4.41 16.00 -5.35
C SER A 139 3.79 16.33 -6.71
N ASP A 140 2.75 17.18 -6.75
CA ASP A 140 1.99 17.53 -7.96
C ASP A 140 1.50 16.30 -8.73
N VAL A 141 0.89 15.35 -8.02
CA VAL A 141 0.45 14.07 -8.57
C VAL A 141 -1.04 13.80 -8.34
N SER A 142 -1.57 12.92 -9.16
CA SER A 142 -2.90 12.34 -9.02
C SER A 142 -2.81 10.80 -9.12
N PRO A 143 -3.83 10.04 -8.69
CA PRO A 143 -3.84 8.59 -8.90
C PRO A 143 -3.63 8.21 -10.38
N SER A 144 -4.19 8.99 -11.30
CA SER A 144 -4.03 8.75 -12.73
C SER A 144 -2.60 9.00 -13.21
N SER A 145 -1.94 10.10 -12.77
CA SER A 145 -0.56 10.37 -13.17
C SER A 145 0.42 9.34 -12.60
N GLU A 146 0.19 8.80 -11.40
CA GLU A 146 0.98 7.69 -10.86
C GLU A 146 0.86 6.43 -11.72
N LEU A 147 -0.36 6.07 -12.13
CA LEU A 147 -0.60 4.91 -12.99
C LEU A 147 0.00 5.11 -14.39
N VAL A 148 -0.04 6.32 -14.95
CA VAL A 148 0.62 6.66 -16.23
C VAL A 148 2.13 6.51 -16.11
N ALA A 149 2.75 7.07 -15.06
CA ALA A 149 4.19 6.94 -14.83
C ALA A 149 4.64 5.47 -14.72
N LEU A 150 3.85 4.64 -14.02
CA LEU A 150 4.10 3.20 -13.94
C LEU A 150 3.89 2.48 -15.28
N HIS A 151 2.86 2.88 -16.04
CA HIS A 151 2.63 2.33 -17.39
C HIS A 151 3.81 2.63 -18.31
N ASP A 152 4.26 3.89 -18.33
CA ASP A 152 5.39 4.31 -19.17
C ASP A 152 6.68 3.57 -18.82
N ALA A 153 6.91 3.31 -17.51
CA ALA A 153 8.09 2.61 -17.03
C ALA A 153 8.06 1.08 -17.26
N HIS A 154 6.89 0.46 -17.15
CA HIS A 154 6.75 -1.00 -17.10
C HIS A 154 5.87 -1.61 -18.18
N GLN A 155 5.30 -0.79 -19.10
CA GLN A 155 4.38 -1.20 -20.16
C GLN A 155 3.20 -2.03 -19.61
N LEU A 156 2.52 -1.48 -18.60
CA LEU A 156 1.42 -2.16 -17.92
C LEU A 156 0.24 -2.39 -18.87
N SER A 157 -0.32 -3.59 -18.82
CA SER A 157 -1.59 -3.89 -19.46
C SER A 157 -2.77 -3.26 -18.68
N TRP A 158 -3.94 -3.16 -19.32
CA TRP A 158 -5.16 -2.76 -18.61
C TRP A 158 -5.50 -3.72 -17.45
N SER A 159 -5.19 -5.00 -17.60
CA SER A 159 -5.37 -5.97 -16.51
C SER A 159 -4.43 -5.74 -15.33
N ASP A 160 -3.19 -5.29 -15.55
CA ASP A 160 -2.27 -4.91 -14.48
C ASP A 160 -2.82 -3.69 -13.70
N ILE A 161 -3.31 -2.69 -14.43
CA ILE A 161 -3.87 -1.47 -13.83
C ILE A 161 -5.16 -1.80 -13.07
N GLU A 162 -6.07 -2.61 -13.64
CA GLU A 162 -7.26 -3.10 -12.96
C GLU A 162 -6.92 -3.81 -11.65
N ARG A 163 -5.89 -4.65 -11.65
CA ARG A 163 -5.43 -5.36 -10.46
C ARG A 163 -4.98 -4.40 -9.37
N LEU A 164 -4.17 -3.38 -9.69
CA LEU A 164 -3.73 -2.38 -8.73
C LEU A 164 -4.92 -1.61 -8.12
N VAL A 165 -5.87 -1.19 -8.96
CA VAL A 165 -7.07 -0.48 -8.54
C VAL A 165 -7.96 -1.37 -7.66
N THR A 166 -8.18 -2.62 -8.07
CA THR A 166 -8.98 -3.59 -7.31
C THR A 166 -8.36 -3.90 -5.96
N ASN A 167 -7.04 -4.08 -5.89
CA ASN A 167 -6.31 -4.28 -4.64
C ASN A 167 -6.52 -3.10 -3.68
N ALA A 168 -6.40 -1.87 -4.17
CA ALA A 168 -6.58 -0.68 -3.36
C ALA A 168 -8.02 -0.57 -2.80
N ILE A 169 -9.03 -0.82 -3.62
CA ILE A 169 -10.44 -0.77 -3.21
C ILE A 169 -10.75 -1.92 -2.24
N SER A 170 -10.36 -3.15 -2.55
CA SER A 170 -10.62 -4.32 -1.71
C SER A 170 -9.97 -4.23 -0.33
N SER A 171 -8.84 -3.52 -0.24
CA SER A 171 -8.12 -3.29 1.01
C SER A 171 -8.56 -2.01 1.74
N GLY A 172 -9.49 -1.24 1.18
CA GLY A 172 -10.07 -0.05 1.80
C GLY A 172 -10.83 -0.38 3.08
N PHE A 173 -11.02 0.59 3.95
CA PHE A 173 -11.73 0.42 5.24
C PHE A 173 -13.22 0.75 5.16
N ALA A 174 -13.76 1.01 3.98
CA ALA A 174 -15.20 1.09 3.77
C ALA A 174 -15.88 -0.29 4.00
N PRO A 175 -17.19 -0.34 4.25
CA PRO A 175 -17.90 -1.60 4.38
C PRO A 175 -17.67 -2.53 3.17
N LEU A 176 -17.61 -3.84 3.43
CA LEU A 176 -17.35 -4.84 2.39
C LEU A 176 -18.33 -4.71 1.21
N THR A 177 -19.60 -4.51 1.50
CA THR A 177 -20.65 -4.36 0.48
C THR A 177 -20.45 -3.15 -0.43
N GLU A 178 -19.94 -2.05 0.12
CA GLU A 178 -19.61 -0.84 -0.65
C GLU A 178 -18.38 -1.07 -1.56
N ARG A 179 -17.33 -1.65 -1.01
CA ARG A 179 -16.13 -2.00 -1.79
C ARG A 179 -16.45 -2.97 -2.93
N GLN A 180 -17.22 -4.00 -2.65
CA GLN A 180 -17.65 -4.98 -3.63
C GLN A 180 -18.54 -4.34 -4.71
N HIS A 181 -19.48 -3.47 -4.30
CA HIS A 181 -20.31 -2.73 -5.25
C HIS A 181 -19.46 -1.90 -6.23
N ILE A 182 -18.43 -1.20 -5.75
CA ILE A 182 -17.54 -0.40 -6.60
C ILE A 182 -16.78 -1.31 -7.56
N ILE A 183 -16.24 -2.43 -7.06
CA ILE A 183 -15.50 -3.39 -7.91
C ILE A 183 -16.40 -3.96 -9.01
N ASP A 184 -17.55 -4.50 -8.64
CA ASP A 184 -18.39 -5.25 -9.57
C ASP A 184 -19.15 -4.35 -10.57
N ASN A 185 -19.54 -3.14 -10.14
CA ASN A 185 -20.43 -2.30 -10.94
C ASN A 185 -19.74 -1.09 -11.60
N ILE A 186 -18.52 -0.76 -11.18
CA ILE A 186 -17.76 0.37 -11.73
C ILE A 186 -16.44 -0.11 -12.35
N VAL A 187 -15.59 -0.77 -11.56
CA VAL A 187 -14.23 -1.11 -11.99
C VAL A 187 -14.26 -2.21 -13.06
N ALA A 188 -14.79 -3.39 -12.75
CA ALA A 188 -14.76 -4.53 -13.67
C ALA A 188 -15.43 -4.22 -15.02
N PRO A 189 -16.62 -3.57 -15.10
CA PRO A 189 -17.21 -3.22 -16.39
C PRO A 189 -16.36 -2.21 -17.18
N ALA A 190 -15.76 -1.20 -16.51
CA ALA A 190 -14.92 -0.21 -17.17
C ALA A 190 -13.68 -0.86 -17.81
N TYR A 191 -12.97 -1.71 -17.07
CA TYR A 191 -11.77 -2.38 -17.60
C TYR A 191 -12.11 -3.47 -18.64
N SER A 192 -13.22 -4.18 -18.48
CA SER A 192 -13.69 -5.13 -19.50
C SER A 192 -13.93 -4.46 -20.85
N SER A 193 -14.40 -3.22 -20.88
CA SER A 193 -14.60 -2.47 -22.11
C SER A 193 -13.29 -2.05 -22.79
N LEU A 194 -12.21 -1.87 -22.01
CA LEU A 194 -10.88 -1.49 -22.50
C LEU A 194 -10.06 -2.68 -23.00
N THR A 195 -10.32 -3.88 -22.46
CA THR A 195 -9.58 -5.11 -22.85
C THR A 195 -10.17 -5.82 -24.06
N ASN A 196 -11.44 -5.55 -24.40
CA ASN A 196 -12.16 -6.19 -25.53
C ASN A 196 -12.26 -5.28 -26.77
N GLY A 197 -11.71 -4.09 -26.74
CA GLY A 197 -11.62 -3.14 -27.86
C GLY A 197 -10.22 -3.07 -28.43
#